data_fb521908f932465107ae63650119109f
#
_entry.id   fb521908f932465107ae63650119109f
#
_cell.length_a   1.000
_cell.length_b   1.000
_cell.length_c   1.000
_cell.angle_alpha   90.00
_cell.angle_beta   90.00
_cell.angle_gamma   90.00
#
_symmetry.space_group_name_H-M   'P 1'
#
loop_
_entity.id
_entity.type
_entity.pdbx_description
1 polymer ?
#
loop_
_entity_poly.entity_id
_entity_poly.type
_entity_poly.pdbx_seq_one_letter_code
_entity_poly.pdbx_strand_id
1 'polypeptide(L)'
;MKQVLTVILFTISLSMAKAQGDYKTALGIRMGPSIPAIKSGISIKHFIGNNAIEGIISFGDAVGLCGLYEIHKPLANTNLKWFIGAGGYAAFNNSSSSIGAAGIVGLDYKFAGLPLNLSLDWKPELNLITKVGFEASTFGFTARFTFK
;
A
#
# COMPACT_ATOMS: atom_id res chain seq x y z
N MET A 1 -2.15 -9.58 28.30
CA MET A 1 -2.22 -8.58 27.21
C MET A 1 -0.99 -7.64 27.19
N LYS A 2 -0.61 -7.01 28.32
CA LYS A 2 0.60 -6.13 28.35
C LYS A 2 1.90 -6.86 27.93
N GLN A 3 2.08 -8.12 28.35
CA GLN A 3 3.28 -8.90 28.02
C GLN A 3 3.34 -9.30 26.53
N VAL A 4 2.21 -9.58 25.90
CA VAL A 4 2.13 -9.90 24.48
C VAL A 4 2.48 -8.65 23.65
N LEU A 5 1.97 -7.49 24.06
CA LEU A 5 2.29 -6.22 23.41
C LEU A 5 3.78 -5.88 23.54
N THR A 6 4.38 -6.16 24.69
CA THR A 6 5.82 -5.96 24.92
C THR A 6 6.68 -6.90 24.07
N VAL A 7 6.29 -8.16 23.92
CA VAL A 7 6.98 -9.14 23.05
C VAL A 7 6.88 -8.71 21.58
N ILE A 8 5.70 -8.25 21.14
CA ILE A 8 5.52 -7.74 19.77
C ILE A 8 6.38 -6.49 19.54
N LEU A 9 6.42 -5.54 20.48
CA LEU A 9 7.29 -4.36 20.39
C LEU A 9 8.77 -4.76 20.38
N PHE A 10 9.17 -5.75 21.16
CA PHE A 10 10.58 -6.19 21.25
C PHE A 10 11.02 -6.94 20.00
N THR A 11 10.14 -7.75 19.40
CA THR A 11 10.42 -8.41 18.10
C THR A 11 10.51 -7.42 16.96
N ILE A 12 9.69 -6.37 16.97
CA ILE A 12 9.77 -5.27 16.00
C ILE A 12 11.09 -4.50 16.16
N SER A 13 11.55 -4.23 17.39
CA SER A 13 12.80 -3.52 17.62
C SER A 13 14.06 -4.32 17.23
N LEU A 14 14.04 -5.64 17.34
CA LEU A 14 15.13 -6.50 16.87
C LEU A 14 15.25 -6.54 15.34
N SER A 15 14.15 -6.35 14.63
CA SER A 15 14.15 -6.24 13.16
C SER A 15 14.71 -4.92 12.66
N MET A 16 14.72 -3.87 13.49
CA MET A 16 15.22 -2.53 13.15
C MET A 16 16.73 -2.46 12.97
N ALA A 17 17.50 -3.35 13.62
CA ALA A 17 18.97 -3.31 13.60
C ALA A 17 19.60 -3.73 12.25
N LYS A 18 18.81 -4.30 11.32
CA LYS A 18 19.31 -4.81 10.03
C LYS A 18 18.81 -4.06 8.80
N ALA A 19 18.13 -2.93 8.97
CA ALA A 19 17.47 -2.20 7.87
C ALA A 19 18.40 -1.22 7.11
N GLN A 20 19.70 -1.44 7.13
CA GLN A 20 20.65 -0.67 6.32
C GLN A 20 20.81 -1.37 4.96
N GLY A 21 20.10 -0.89 3.95
CA GLY A 21 20.19 -1.38 2.57
C GLY A 21 18.81 -1.41 1.88
N ASP A 22 18.79 -1.82 0.62
CA ASP A 22 17.55 -1.99 -0.14
C ASP A 22 16.66 -3.03 0.52
N TYR A 23 15.46 -2.63 0.86
CA TYR A 23 14.44 -3.53 1.40
C TYR A 23 13.70 -4.26 0.27
N LYS A 24 13.22 -5.45 0.54
CA LYS A 24 12.40 -6.22 -0.40
C LYS A 24 10.92 -6.15 -0.10
N THR A 25 10.58 -6.14 1.18
CA THR A 25 9.18 -6.17 1.62
C THR A 25 8.89 -5.01 2.57
N ALA A 26 7.73 -4.42 2.44
CA ALA A 26 7.25 -3.40 3.36
C ALA A 26 5.79 -3.68 3.72
N LEU A 27 5.46 -3.54 5.00
CA LEU A 27 4.12 -3.74 5.55
C LEU A 27 3.70 -2.50 6.32
N GLY A 28 2.50 -2.02 6.11
CA GLY A 28 2.05 -0.82 6.81
C GLY A 28 0.58 -0.51 6.66
N ILE A 29 0.26 0.72 6.99
CA ILE A 29 -1.11 1.24 6.99
C ILE A 29 -1.23 2.26 5.86
N ARG A 30 -2.25 2.07 5.04
CA ARG A 30 -2.70 3.02 4.03
C ARG A 30 -3.90 3.79 4.54
N MET A 31 -3.85 5.10 4.42
CA MET A 31 -4.95 6.01 4.70
C MET A 31 -5.41 6.65 3.39
N GLY A 32 -6.71 6.60 3.14
CA GLY A 32 -7.33 7.15 1.95
C GLY A 32 -8.75 7.64 2.24
N PRO A 33 -9.37 8.34 1.29
CA PRO A 33 -10.74 8.86 1.46
C PRO A 33 -11.76 7.73 1.60
N SER A 34 -12.91 8.06 2.14
CA SER A 34 -13.97 7.10 2.46
C SER A 34 -14.82 6.65 1.27
N ILE A 35 -14.65 7.28 0.10
CA ILE A 35 -15.55 7.11 -1.05
C ILE A 35 -15.18 5.91 -1.94
N PRO A 36 -13.90 5.60 -2.25
CA PRO A 36 -13.56 4.50 -3.14
C PRO A 36 -13.83 3.13 -2.52
N ALA A 37 -13.89 2.10 -3.37
CA ALA A 37 -14.07 0.72 -2.93
C ALA A 37 -12.91 0.24 -2.04
N ILE A 38 -11.69 0.66 -2.33
CA ILE A 38 -10.50 0.35 -1.53
C ILE A 38 -10.10 1.59 -0.73
N LYS A 39 -10.57 1.63 0.49
CA LYS A 39 -10.38 2.71 1.46
C LYS A 39 -9.05 2.58 2.22
N SER A 40 -9.05 3.04 3.47
CA SER A 40 -7.95 2.80 4.41
C SER A 40 -7.82 1.32 4.76
N GLY A 41 -6.61 0.86 4.96
CA GLY A 41 -6.37 -0.55 5.26
C GLY A 41 -4.90 -0.89 5.46
N ILE A 42 -4.59 -2.15 5.33
CA ILE A 42 -3.23 -2.69 5.43
C ILE A 42 -2.66 -2.81 4.02
N SER A 43 -1.45 -2.33 3.84
CA SER A 43 -0.68 -2.47 2.60
C SER A 43 0.54 -3.34 2.84
N ILE A 44 0.75 -4.31 1.96
CA ILE A 44 1.98 -5.06 1.82
C ILE A 44 2.55 -4.81 0.42
N LYS A 45 3.82 -4.41 0.36
CA LYS A 45 4.53 -4.16 -0.90
C LYS A 45 5.79 -5.02 -0.95
N HIS A 46 5.99 -5.73 -2.05
CA HIS A 46 7.15 -6.58 -2.26
C HIS A 46 7.85 -6.19 -3.57
N PHE A 47 9.13 -5.88 -3.48
CA PHE A 47 9.97 -5.49 -4.63
C PHE A 47 10.58 -6.71 -5.33
N ILE A 48 10.50 -6.70 -6.63
CA ILE A 48 11.14 -7.63 -7.56
C ILE A 48 12.00 -6.79 -8.51
N GLY A 49 13.25 -6.57 -8.13
CA GLY A 49 14.11 -5.61 -8.82
C GLY A 49 13.60 -4.17 -8.62
N ASN A 50 13.38 -3.46 -9.71
CA ASN A 50 12.83 -2.09 -9.69
C ASN A 50 11.29 -2.04 -9.72
N ASN A 51 10.64 -3.20 -9.81
CA ASN A 51 9.19 -3.31 -9.84
C ASN A 51 8.70 -3.80 -8.49
N ALA A 52 7.41 -3.57 -8.19
CA ALA A 52 6.81 -4.05 -6.97
C ALA A 52 5.42 -4.64 -7.21
N ILE A 53 5.05 -5.57 -6.36
CA ILE A 53 3.68 -6.03 -6.20
C ILE A 53 3.17 -5.46 -4.89
N GLU A 54 2.05 -4.76 -4.92
CA GLU A 54 1.38 -4.26 -3.73
C GLU A 54 0.03 -4.95 -3.56
N GLY A 55 -0.21 -5.46 -2.36
CA GLY A 55 -1.52 -5.93 -1.91
C GLY A 55 -2.08 -4.96 -0.87
N ILE A 56 -3.36 -4.61 -1.00
CA ILE A 56 -4.07 -3.77 -0.05
C ILE A 56 -5.31 -4.51 0.43
N ILE A 57 -5.47 -4.60 1.74
CA ILE A 57 -6.69 -5.11 2.38
C ILE A 57 -7.31 -3.93 3.11
N SER A 58 -8.50 -3.53 2.70
CA SER A 58 -9.23 -2.43 3.31
C SER A 58 -10.41 -2.91 4.14
N PHE A 59 -10.71 -2.15 5.17
CA PHE A 59 -11.80 -2.42 6.10
C PHE A 59 -12.68 -1.18 6.24
N GLY A 60 -13.92 -1.38 6.64
CA GLY A 60 -14.92 -0.34 6.83
C GLY A 60 -16.31 -0.88 6.50
N ASP A 61 -17.10 -0.14 5.74
CA ASP A 61 -18.44 -0.56 5.30
C ASP A 61 -18.39 -1.78 4.37
N ALA A 62 -17.23 -2.04 3.77
CA ALA A 62 -16.94 -3.21 2.96
C ALA A 62 -15.53 -3.73 3.28
N VAL A 63 -15.31 -5.01 3.05
CA VAL A 63 -13.96 -5.58 2.98
C VAL A 63 -13.50 -5.52 1.54
N GLY A 64 -12.36 -4.90 1.30
CA GLY A 64 -11.78 -4.74 -0.02
C GLY A 64 -10.41 -5.39 -0.12
N LEU A 65 -10.14 -5.97 -1.29
CA LEU A 65 -8.86 -6.55 -1.67
C LEU A 65 -8.41 -5.87 -2.97
N CYS A 66 -7.18 -5.39 -3.01
CA CYS A 66 -6.59 -4.80 -4.21
C CYS A 66 -5.20 -5.38 -4.44
N GLY A 67 -4.90 -5.75 -5.67
CA GLY A 67 -3.58 -6.17 -6.11
C GLY A 67 -3.09 -5.24 -7.22
N LEU A 68 -1.87 -4.72 -7.08
CA LEU A 68 -1.25 -3.78 -8.01
C LEU A 68 0.14 -4.27 -8.40
N TYR A 69 0.48 -4.08 -9.66
CA TYR A 69 1.85 -4.19 -10.16
C TYR A 69 2.36 -2.80 -10.46
N GLU A 70 3.52 -2.46 -9.90
CA GLU A 70 4.08 -1.11 -9.93
C GLU A 70 5.49 -1.12 -10.50
N ILE A 71 5.79 -0.11 -11.29
CA ILE A 71 7.13 0.20 -11.81
C ILE A 71 7.65 1.41 -11.05
N HIS A 72 8.78 1.25 -10.37
CA HIS A 72 9.42 2.30 -9.60
C HIS A 72 10.67 2.82 -10.30
N LYS A 73 10.85 4.14 -10.33
CA LYS A 73 12.05 4.79 -10.85
C LYS A 73 12.55 5.85 -9.86
N PRO A 74 13.88 5.91 -9.63
CA PRO A 74 14.45 6.92 -8.75
C PRO A 74 14.28 8.32 -9.34
N LEU A 75 14.04 9.29 -8.47
CA LEU A 75 14.11 10.71 -8.78
C LEU A 75 15.49 11.24 -8.41
N ALA A 76 16.33 11.50 -9.42
CA ALA A 76 17.71 11.92 -9.24
C ALA A 76 18.49 10.95 -8.31
N ASN A 77 19.49 11.46 -7.57
CA ASN A 77 20.28 10.69 -6.61
C ASN A 77 19.68 10.75 -5.18
N THR A 78 18.36 10.59 -5.06
CA THR A 78 17.64 10.69 -3.80
C THR A 78 17.00 9.37 -3.41
N ASN A 79 16.59 9.25 -2.16
CA ASN A 79 15.78 8.13 -1.67
C ASN A 79 14.30 8.22 -2.07
N LEU A 80 13.96 9.20 -2.91
CA LEU A 80 12.64 9.41 -3.45
C LEU A 80 12.52 8.69 -4.80
N LYS A 81 11.49 7.87 -4.93
CA LYS A 81 11.11 7.21 -6.19
C LYS A 81 9.72 7.68 -6.60
N TRP A 82 9.49 7.82 -7.88
CA TRP A 82 8.13 7.86 -8.39
C TRP A 82 7.73 6.48 -8.89
N PHE A 83 6.47 6.19 -8.86
CA PHE A 83 5.96 4.91 -9.34
C PHE A 83 4.65 5.09 -10.10
N ILE A 84 4.41 4.15 -11.01
CA ILE A 84 3.16 4.00 -11.74
C ILE A 84 2.83 2.52 -11.80
N GLY A 85 1.54 2.21 -11.72
CA GLY A 85 1.10 0.82 -11.75
C GLY A 85 -0.36 0.67 -12.12
N ALA A 86 -0.75 -0.58 -12.23
CA ALA A 86 -2.14 -0.97 -12.48
C ALA A 86 -2.43 -2.34 -11.86
N GLY A 87 -3.68 -2.62 -11.65
CA GLY A 87 -4.14 -3.89 -11.13
C GLY A 87 -5.66 -3.99 -11.05
N GLY A 88 -6.13 -4.80 -10.13
CA GLY A 88 -7.54 -5.01 -9.93
C GLY A 88 -7.92 -5.01 -8.46
N TYR A 89 -9.20 -4.84 -8.22
CA TYR A 89 -9.74 -4.90 -6.88
C TYR A 89 -11.08 -5.63 -6.83
N ALA A 90 -11.40 -6.14 -5.66
CA ALA A 90 -12.70 -6.64 -5.29
C ALA A 90 -13.09 -6.11 -3.91
N ALA A 91 -14.32 -5.66 -3.75
CA ALA A 91 -14.84 -5.18 -2.48
C ALA A 91 -16.21 -5.81 -2.24
N PHE A 92 -16.45 -6.24 -1.01
CA PHE A 92 -17.64 -6.98 -0.60
C PHE A 92 -18.26 -6.35 0.63
N ASN A 93 -19.56 -6.14 0.60
CA ASN A 93 -20.36 -5.82 1.75
C ASN A 93 -21.59 -6.74 1.83
N ASN A 94 -22.43 -6.59 2.85
CA ASN A 94 -23.59 -7.44 3.05
C ASN A 94 -24.68 -7.34 1.94
N SER A 95 -24.61 -6.33 1.09
CA SER A 95 -25.66 -6.01 0.12
C SER A 95 -25.18 -6.02 -1.33
N SER A 96 -23.87 -5.86 -1.55
CA SER A 96 -23.32 -5.73 -2.90
C SER A 96 -21.84 -6.11 -2.96
N SER A 97 -21.39 -6.41 -4.16
CA SER A 97 -19.98 -6.60 -4.48
C SER A 97 -19.57 -5.65 -5.60
N SER A 98 -18.33 -5.20 -5.54
CA SER A 98 -17.71 -4.38 -6.57
C SER A 98 -16.42 -5.05 -7.02
N ILE A 99 -16.24 -5.19 -8.32
CA ILE A 99 -15.01 -5.68 -8.92
C ILE A 99 -14.60 -4.69 -10.00
N GLY A 100 -13.33 -4.37 -10.07
CA GLY A 100 -12.87 -3.40 -11.02
C GLY A 100 -11.38 -3.38 -11.23
N ALA A 101 -10.95 -2.44 -12.07
CA ALA A 101 -9.56 -2.12 -12.31
C ALA A 101 -9.13 -0.92 -11.48
N ALA A 102 -7.87 -0.89 -11.11
CA ALA A 102 -7.25 0.24 -10.43
C ALA A 102 -5.94 0.62 -11.13
N GLY A 103 -5.73 1.92 -11.28
CA GLY A 103 -4.43 2.48 -11.60
C GLY A 103 -3.81 3.07 -10.33
N ILE A 104 -2.50 3.31 -10.36
CA ILE A 104 -1.82 4.03 -9.28
C ILE A 104 -0.64 4.82 -9.85
N VAL A 105 -0.46 6.02 -9.34
CA VAL A 105 0.74 6.82 -9.58
C VAL A 105 1.09 7.57 -8.30
N GLY A 106 2.36 7.62 -7.96
CA GLY A 106 2.74 8.25 -6.70
C GLY A 106 4.23 8.45 -6.51
N LEU A 107 4.54 8.89 -5.30
CA LEU A 107 5.88 9.10 -4.79
C LEU A 107 6.11 8.18 -3.60
N ASP A 108 7.30 7.62 -3.53
CA ASP A 108 7.71 6.65 -2.54
C ASP A 108 9.06 7.07 -1.94
N TYR A 109 9.10 7.32 -0.65
CA TYR A 109 10.29 7.76 0.06
C TYR A 109 10.74 6.73 1.09
N LYS A 110 11.98 6.28 0.97
CA LYS A 110 12.63 5.40 1.94
C LYS A 110 13.59 6.21 2.81
N PHE A 111 13.35 6.22 4.10
CA PHE A 111 14.25 6.87 5.06
C PHE A 111 15.58 6.12 5.17
N ALA A 112 16.67 6.84 5.03
CA ALA A 112 18.01 6.31 5.28
C ALA A 112 18.19 6.06 6.79
N GLY A 113 18.66 4.87 7.15
CA GLY A 113 18.91 4.51 8.55
C GLY A 113 17.66 4.15 9.38
N LEU A 114 16.46 4.29 8.84
CA LEU A 114 15.22 3.88 9.49
C LEU A 114 14.48 2.83 8.64
N PRO A 115 13.87 1.82 9.25
CA PRO A 115 13.06 0.84 8.54
C PRO A 115 11.67 1.40 8.20
N LEU A 116 11.63 2.61 7.68
CA LEU A 116 10.41 3.35 7.38
C LEU A 116 10.36 3.77 5.91
N ASN A 117 9.24 3.52 5.29
CA ASN A 117 8.87 3.96 3.96
C ASN A 117 7.56 4.73 4.03
N LEU A 118 7.50 5.88 3.38
CA LEU A 118 6.30 6.68 3.22
C LEU A 118 5.97 6.80 1.74
N SER A 119 4.70 6.70 1.38
CA SER A 119 4.24 6.97 0.03
C SER A 119 3.00 7.82 0.00
N LEU A 120 2.92 8.64 -1.04
CA LEU A 120 1.76 9.42 -1.40
C LEU A 120 1.37 9.05 -2.82
N ASP A 121 0.13 8.70 -3.03
CA ASP A 121 -0.35 8.24 -4.32
C ASP A 121 -1.74 8.75 -4.69
N TRP A 122 -1.99 8.71 -5.97
CA TRP A 122 -3.30 8.82 -6.58
C TRP A 122 -3.65 7.49 -7.23
N LYS A 123 -4.76 6.88 -6.79
CA LYS A 123 -5.17 5.53 -7.19
C LYS A 123 -6.60 5.53 -7.75
N PRO A 124 -6.80 5.96 -9.00
CA PRO A 124 -8.13 5.92 -9.63
C PRO A 124 -8.64 4.49 -9.75
N GLU A 125 -9.93 4.32 -9.56
CA GLU A 125 -10.64 3.05 -9.62
C GLU A 125 -11.73 3.08 -10.69
N LEU A 126 -11.83 2.01 -11.47
CA LEU A 126 -12.88 1.78 -12.45
C LEU A 126 -13.71 0.57 -12.04
N ASN A 127 -14.93 0.79 -11.59
CA ASN A 127 -15.85 -0.28 -11.26
C ASN A 127 -16.45 -0.87 -12.54
N LEU A 128 -16.37 -2.18 -12.69
CA LEU A 128 -16.80 -2.91 -13.89
C LEU A 128 -18.09 -3.71 -13.66
N ILE A 129 -18.47 -3.94 -12.41
CA ILE A 129 -19.63 -4.78 -12.05
C ILE A 129 -20.60 -3.95 -11.21
N THR A 130 -21.89 -4.24 -11.32
CA THR A 130 -23.02 -3.63 -10.62
C THR A 130 -23.38 -2.25 -11.19
N LYS A 131 -22.47 -1.34 -11.25
CA LYS A 131 -22.59 -0.03 -11.88
C LYS A 131 -21.23 0.39 -12.39
N VAL A 132 -21.06 0.46 -13.69
CA VAL A 132 -19.83 0.99 -14.29
C VAL A 132 -19.65 2.43 -13.85
N GLY A 133 -18.53 2.71 -13.20
CA GLY A 133 -18.24 4.03 -12.64
C GLY A 133 -16.76 4.24 -12.48
N PHE A 134 -16.33 5.47 -12.71
CA PHE A 134 -14.94 5.90 -12.52
C PHE A 134 -14.84 6.80 -11.29
N GLU A 135 -13.96 6.42 -10.37
CA GLU A 135 -13.67 7.19 -9.16
C GLU A 135 -12.24 7.74 -9.24
N ALA A 136 -12.14 9.06 -9.33
CA ALA A 136 -10.87 9.77 -9.45
C ALA A 136 -10.38 10.40 -8.13
N SER A 137 -11.24 10.53 -7.12
CA SER A 137 -10.93 11.22 -5.85
C SER A 137 -10.22 10.29 -4.85
N THR A 138 -9.19 9.58 -5.28
CA THR A 138 -8.61 8.42 -4.56
C THR A 138 -7.16 8.65 -4.18
N PHE A 139 -6.86 9.77 -3.54
CA PHE A 139 -5.54 10.02 -2.97
C PHE A 139 -5.30 9.15 -1.73
N GLY A 140 -4.08 8.69 -1.55
CA GLY A 140 -3.71 7.89 -0.41
C GLY A 140 -2.33 8.24 0.14
N PHE A 141 -2.20 8.09 1.44
CA PHE A 141 -0.94 8.17 2.16
C PHE A 141 -0.68 6.83 2.84
N THR A 142 0.52 6.29 2.69
CA THR A 142 0.86 5.00 3.27
C THR A 142 2.18 5.10 4.05
N ALA A 143 2.17 4.58 5.26
CA ALA A 143 3.37 4.42 6.08
C ALA A 143 3.64 2.93 6.28
N ARG A 144 4.85 2.47 5.93
CA ARG A 144 5.23 1.05 5.97
C ARG A 144 6.54 0.85 6.72
N PHE A 145 6.61 -0.24 7.47
CA PHE A 145 7.87 -0.80 7.94
C PHE A 145 8.50 -1.65 6.83
N THR A 146 9.81 -1.55 6.69
CA THR A 146 10.57 -2.23 5.63
C THR A 146 11.38 -3.38 6.19
N PHE A 147 11.36 -4.51 5.46
CA PHE A 147 12.07 -5.74 5.80
C PHE A 147 12.98 -6.14 4.62
N LYS A 148 14.08 -6.85 4.94
CA LYS A 148 14.97 -7.46 3.92
C LYS A 148 14.44 -8.81 3.45
#